data_f17f279060d9158ced1499623d71d858
#
_entry.id   f17f279060d9158ced1499623d71d858
#
_cell.length_a   1.000
_cell.length_b   1.000
_cell.length_c   1.000
_cell.angle_alpha   90.00
_cell.angle_beta   90.00
_cell.angle_gamma   90.00
#
_symmetry.space_group_name_H-M   'P 1'
#
loop_
_entity.id
_entity.type
_entity.pdbx_description
1 polymer ?
#
loop_
_entity_poly.entity_id
_entity_poly.type
_entity_poly.pdbx_seq_one_letter_code
_entity_poly.pdbx_strand_id
1 'polypeptide(L)'
;TDEVASVAEALGLAEEEIQATNQPVRVASTGLPVLIVPVATLAALFAARPRYGLLRDLLEGRDATLVYAFTKETKEARSAAHARAFDTVGSVEVPGAGAAAGALAAYLVSHNAVTVQPVTVLPIEQGHAVNRPSTIYTEVHLDSGEITRVVMGARVVRVGEGRLEI
;
A
#
# COMPACT_ATOMS: atom_id res chain seq x y z
N THR A 1 9.30 -9.12 -17.22
CA THR A 1 9.55 -7.80 -17.82
C THR A 1 10.58 -7.07 -16.97
N ASP A 2 11.41 -6.22 -17.56
CA ASP A 2 12.51 -5.48 -16.88
C ASP A 2 12.01 -4.70 -15.63
N GLU A 3 10.75 -4.25 -15.63
CA GLU A 3 10.15 -3.55 -14.48
C GLU A 3 9.99 -4.44 -13.24
N VAL A 4 9.51 -5.67 -13.39
CA VAL A 4 9.33 -6.59 -12.26
C VAL A 4 10.68 -6.98 -11.68
N ALA A 5 11.68 -7.24 -12.52
CA ALA A 5 13.05 -7.54 -12.10
C ALA A 5 13.65 -6.39 -11.26
N SER A 6 13.53 -5.16 -11.74
CA SER A 6 14.02 -3.96 -11.03
C SER A 6 13.32 -3.75 -9.68
N VAL A 7 11.99 -3.97 -9.63
CA VAL A 7 11.21 -3.85 -8.39
C VAL A 7 11.60 -4.96 -7.40
N ALA A 8 11.73 -6.20 -7.87
CA ALA A 8 12.12 -7.34 -7.04
C ALA A 8 13.53 -7.11 -6.45
N GLU A 9 14.48 -6.69 -7.26
CA GLU A 9 15.83 -6.35 -6.80
C GLU A 9 15.80 -5.24 -5.74
N ALA A 10 15.05 -4.16 -5.98
CA ALA A 10 14.96 -3.02 -5.07
C ALA A 10 14.31 -3.37 -3.73
N LEU A 11 13.41 -4.37 -3.72
CA LEU A 11 12.76 -4.88 -2.50
C LEU A 11 13.50 -6.08 -1.88
N GLY A 12 14.53 -6.62 -2.55
CA GLY A 12 15.25 -7.82 -2.12
C GLY A 12 14.37 -9.07 -2.13
N LEU A 13 13.50 -9.18 -3.14
CA LEU A 13 12.58 -10.30 -3.37
C LEU A 13 13.00 -11.09 -4.63
N ALA A 14 12.49 -12.31 -4.76
CA ALA A 14 12.53 -13.03 -6.02
C ALA A 14 11.45 -12.47 -6.97
N GLU A 15 11.70 -12.48 -8.28
CA GLU A 15 10.72 -12.00 -9.27
C GLU A 15 9.41 -12.78 -9.24
N GLU A 16 9.50 -14.08 -8.98
CA GLU A 16 8.36 -14.98 -8.88
C GLU A 16 7.37 -14.56 -7.80
N GLU A 17 7.85 -13.94 -6.72
CA GLU A 17 7.00 -13.42 -5.62
C GLU A 17 6.11 -12.25 -6.07
N ILE A 18 6.46 -11.57 -7.13
CA ILE A 18 5.66 -10.51 -7.74
C ILE A 18 4.81 -11.09 -8.88
N GLN A 19 5.43 -11.86 -9.78
CA GLN A 19 4.78 -12.43 -10.96
C GLN A 19 3.61 -13.34 -10.61
N ALA A 20 3.73 -14.17 -9.56
CA ALA A 20 2.71 -15.10 -9.11
C ALA A 20 1.38 -14.43 -8.71
N THR A 21 1.39 -13.14 -8.46
CA THR A 21 0.17 -12.39 -8.12
C THR A 21 -0.78 -12.17 -9.29
N ASN A 22 -0.27 -12.22 -10.52
CA ASN A 22 -0.96 -11.82 -11.76
C ASN A 22 -1.55 -10.40 -11.70
N GLN A 23 -1.01 -9.53 -10.84
CA GLN A 23 -1.39 -8.14 -10.69
C GLN A 23 -0.26 -7.23 -11.17
N PRO A 24 -0.54 -6.12 -11.85
CA PRO A 24 0.52 -5.25 -12.37
C PRO A 24 1.15 -4.37 -11.27
N VAL A 25 2.45 -4.14 -11.37
CA VAL A 25 3.09 -3.03 -10.66
C VAL A 25 2.63 -1.71 -11.30
N ARG A 26 2.07 -0.78 -10.51
CA ARG A 26 1.48 0.45 -11.04
C ARG A 26 1.57 1.62 -10.06
N VAL A 27 1.72 2.82 -10.60
CA VAL A 27 1.47 4.03 -9.82
C VAL A 27 -0.03 4.25 -9.71
N ALA A 28 -0.51 4.45 -8.48
CA ALA A 28 -1.89 4.82 -8.17
C ALA A 28 -1.91 6.03 -7.23
N SER A 29 -2.96 6.84 -7.28
CA SER A 29 -3.07 8.05 -6.48
C SER A 29 -4.52 8.32 -6.07
N THR A 30 -4.68 8.75 -4.83
CA THR A 30 -5.90 9.41 -4.31
C THR A 30 -5.55 10.78 -3.71
N GLY A 31 -4.51 11.43 -4.29
CA GLY A 31 -3.93 12.68 -3.84
C GLY A 31 -2.41 12.62 -3.68
N LEU A 32 -1.87 11.50 -3.17
CA LEU A 32 -0.44 11.21 -3.12
C LEU A 32 -0.16 10.01 -4.03
N PRO A 33 0.62 10.19 -5.12
CA PRO A 33 1.00 9.08 -5.99
C PRO A 33 1.95 8.11 -5.29
N VAL A 34 1.66 6.82 -5.39
CA VAL A 34 2.46 5.75 -4.81
C VAL A 34 2.65 4.61 -5.81
N LEU A 35 3.81 3.97 -5.81
CA LEU A 35 4.04 2.75 -6.58
C LEU A 35 3.47 1.55 -5.81
N ILE A 36 2.39 0.97 -6.32
CA ILE A 36 1.76 -0.22 -5.77
C ILE A 36 2.50 -1.45 -6.31
N VAL A 37 2.96 -2.29 -5.39
CA VAL A 37 3.69 -3.53 -5.72
C VAL A 37 2.98 -4.73 -5.08
N PRO A 38 2.34 -5.59 -5.88
CA PRO A 38 1.76 -6.83 -5.38
C PRO A 38 2.84 -7.85 -5.04
N VAL A 39 2.68 -8.56 -3.92
CA VAL A 39 3.57 -9.62 -3.44
C VAL A 39 2.73 -10.85 -3.11
N ALA A 40 3.18 -12.03 -3.53
CA ALA A 40 2.39 -13.25 -3.51
C ALA A 40 1.96 -13.67 -2.10
N THR A 41 2.90 -13.63 -1.14
CA THR A 41 2.68 -14.17 0.20
C THR A 41 3.01 -13.17 1.32
N LEU A 42 2.41 -13.39 2.48
CA LEU A 42 2.73 -12.62 3.67
C LEU A 42 4.19 -12.86 4.12
N ALA A 43 4.68 -14.09 3.94
CA ALA A 43 6.06 -14.44 4.26
C ALA A 43 7.04 -13.65 3.39
N ALA A 44 6.83 -13.58 2.07
CA ALA A 44 7.66 -12.80 1.16
C ALA A 44 7.59 -11.30 1.50
N LEU A 45 6.40 -10.78 1.76
CA LEU A 45 6.24 -9.37 2.15
C LEU A 45 7.05 -9.04 3.41
N PHE A 46 7.04 -9.90 4.44
CA PHE A 46 7.86 -9.72 5.63
C PHE A 46 9.36 -9.93 5.40
N ALA A 47 9.73 -10.78 4.44
CA ALA A 47 11.12 -11.02 4.04
C ALA A 47 11.72 -9.85 3.26
N ALA A 48 10.91 -8.98 2.67
CA ALA A 48 11.38 -7.85 1.87
C ALA A 48 12.39 -6.98 2.65
N ARG A 49 13.49 -6.64 1.98
CA ARG A 49 14.60 -5.82 2.49
C ARG A 49 14.84 -4.66 1.52
N PRO A 50 14.16 -3.52 1.72
CA PRO A 50 14.22 -2.40 0.80
C PRO A 50 15.63 -1.83 0.67
N ARG A 51 16.10 -1.71 -0.57
CA ARG A 51 17.33 -1.00 -0.92
C ARG A 51 16.95 0.41 -1.36
N TYR A 52 16.93 1.35 -0.44
CA TYR A 52 16.38 2.69 -0.67
C TYR A 52 17.06 3.46 -1.82
N GLY A 53 18.34 3.16 -2.12
CA GLY A 53 19.01 3.69 -3.32
C GLY A 53 18.29 3.24 -4.58
N LEU A 54 18.13 1.93 -4.75
CA LEU A 54 17.45 1.35 -5.91
C LEU A 54 15.96 1.74 -5.98
N LEU A 55 15.30 1.89 -4.82
CA LEU A 55 13.91 2.39 -4.80
C LEU A 55 13.81 3.84 -5.29
N ARG A 56 14.77 4.71 -4.97
CA ARG A 56 14.83 6.07 -5.51
C ARG A 56 15.04 6.06 -7.02
N ASP A 57 16.01 5.29 -7.49
CA ASP A 57 16.30 5.16 -8.91
C ASP A 57 15.08 4.61 -9.67
N LEU A 58 14.40 3.62 -9.10
CA LEU A 58 13.15 3.06 -9.64
C LEU A 58 12.04 4.11 -9.79
N LEU A 59 11.95 5.05 -8.85
CA LEU A 59 10.93 6.11 -8.88
C LEU A 59 11.37 7.36 -9.63
N GLU A 60 12.63 7.44 -10.08
CA GLU A 60 13.10 8.53 -10.92
C GLU A 60 12.27 8.63 -12.20
N GLY A 61 11.77 9.82 -12.49
CA GLY A 61 10.88 10.06 -13.63
C GLY A 61 9.44 9.56 -13.45
N ARG A 62 9.10 8.94 -12.31
CA ARG A 62 7.74 8.61 -11.92
C ARG A 62 7.21 9.67 -10.95
N ASP A 63 5.95 10.01 -11.09
CA ASP A 63 5.30 10.91 -10.13
C ASP A 63 4.91 10.12 -8.86
N ALA A 64 5.91 9.62 -8.13
CA ALA A 64 5.73 8.89 -6.88
C ALA A 64 7.01 8.98 -6.02
N THR A 65 6.84 9.04 -4.70
CA THR A 65 7.94 9.08 -3.72
C THR A 65 7.87 7.95 -2.71
N LEU A 66 6.85 7.10 -2.79
CA LEU A 66 6.61 6.01 -1.88
C LEU A 66 6.30 4.73 -2.64
N VAL A 67 6.92 3.62 -2.20
CA VAL A 67 6.59 2.27 -2.65
C VAL A 67 5.67 1.62 -1.61
N TYR A 68 4.54 1.11 -2.06
CA TYR A 68 3.55 0.44 -1.23
C TYR A 68 3.41 -1.01 -1.67
N ALA A 69 4.18 -1.89 -1.03
CA ALA A 69 4.13 -3.32 -1.28
C ALA A 69 2.99 -3.95 -0.46
N PHE A 70 2.21 -4.85 -1.07
CA PHE A 70 1.09 -5.48 -0.41
C PHE A 70 0.92 -6.95 -0.82
N THR A 71 0.26 -7.71 0.04
CA THR A 71 -0.28 -9.04 -0.25
C THR A 71 -1.74 -9.14 0.16
N LYS A 72 -2.47 -10.08 -0.42
CA LYS A 72 -3.85 -10.42 0.00
C LYS A 72 -3.89 -11.40 1.18
N GLU A 73 -2.76 -11.98 1.55
CA GLU A 73 -2.63 -12.73 2.79
C GLU A 73 -2.57 -11.77 3.98
N THR A 74 -3.39 -12.03 4.99
CA THR A 74 -3.57 -11.13 6.13
C THR A 74 -3.41 -11.87 7.46
N LYS A 75 -3.12 -11.13 8.53
CA LYS A 75 -3.11 -11.66 9.90
C LYS A 75 -4.52 -11.76 10.48
N GLU A 76 -5.37 -10.79 10.16
CA GLU A 76 -6.76 -10.72 10.59
C GLU A 76 -7.69 -11.11 9.44
N ALA A 77 -8.56 -12.09 9.64
CA ALA A 77 -9.44 -12.62 8.59
C ALA A 77 -10.39 -11.58 7.96
N ARG A 78 -10.67 -10.47 8.66
CA ARG A 78 -11.50 -9.38 8.15
C ARG A 78 -10.74 -8.36 7.30
N SER A 79 -9.41 -8.44 7.25
CA SER A 79 -8.59 -7.52 6.48
C SER A 79 -8.55 -7.95 5.00
N ALA A 80 -8.51 -6.97 4.10
CA ALA A 80 -8.48 -7.20 2.65
C ALA A 80 -7.04 -7.37 2.12
N ALA A 81 -6.08 -6.74 2.78
CA ALA A 81 -4.68 -6.81 2.42
C ALA A 81 -3.77 -6.48 3.62
N HIS A 82 -2.53 -6.94 3.54
CA HIS A 82 -1.43 -6.54 4.41
C HIS A 82 -0.42 -5.76 3.59
N ALA A 83 0.04 -4.60 4.08
CA ALA A 83 0.91 -3.72 3.33
C ALA A 83 2.13 -3.25 4.13
N ARG A 84 3.19 -2.86 3.40
CA ARG A 84 4.37 -2.17 3.91
C ARG A 84 4.65 -0.95 3.04
N ALA A 85 4.94 0.18 3.68
CA ALA A 85 5.17 1.46 3.01
C ALA A 85 6.63 1.88 3.13
N PHE A 86 7.31 2.06 2.02
CA PHE A 86 8.72 2.46 1.96
C PHE A 86 8.84 3.87 1.40
N ASP A 87 9.07 4.84 2.29
CA ASP A 87 9.33 6.23 1.91
C ASP A 87 10.77 6.37 1.40
N THR A 88 10.92 6.73 0.14
CA THR A 88 12.23 6.83 -0.49
C THR A 88 12.94 8.13 -0.15
N VAL A 89 12.22 9.18 0.24
CA VAL A 89 12.80 10.47 0.65
C VAL A 89 13.46 10.33 2.03
N GLY A 90 12.71 9.84 3.02
CA GLY A 90 13.20 9.61 4.36
C GLY A 90 14.03 8.35 4.52
N SER A 91 14.04 7.44 3.52
CA SER A 91 14.67 6.11 3.58
C SER A 91 14.21 5.31 4.79
N VAL A 92 12.90 5.32 5.04
CA VAL A 92 12.26 4.67 6.19
C VAL A 92 11.02 3.89 5.80
N GLU A 93 10.69 2.88 6.60
CA GLU A 93 9.36 2.24 6.53
C GLU A 93 8.36 3.02 7.38
N VAL A 94 7.27 3.44 6.76
CA VAL A 94 6.19 4.21 7.41
C VAL A 94 5.17 3.24 8.04
N PRO A 95 4.91 3.33 9.35
CA PRO A 95 4.03 2.38 10.04
C PRO A 95 2.55 2.52 9.70
N GLY A 96 2.12 3.68 9.18
CA GLY A 96 0.74 3.93 8.78
C GLY A 96 0.66 5.00 7.70
N ALA A 97 0.27 4.64 6.48
CA ALA A 97 0.22 5.50 5.31
C ALA A 97 -1.21 5.55 4.73
N GLY A 98 -2.08 6.40 5.30
CA GLY A 98 -3.49 6.48 4.93
C GLY A 98 -3.70 6.77 3.45
N ALA A 99 -2.99 7.76 2.87
CA ALA A 99 -3.09 8.09 1.45
C ALA A 99 -2.70 6.90 0.54
N ALA A 100 -1.63 6.16 0.92
CA ALA A 100 -1.21 4.97 0.19
C ALA A 100 -2.23 3.82 0.31
N ALA A 101 -2.85 3.64 1.48
CA ALA A 101 -3.92 2.66 1.67
C ALA A 101 -5.15 3.00 0.81
N GLY A 102 -5.51 4.28 0.67
CA GLY A 102 -6.56 4.72 -0.24
C GLY A 102 -6.23 4.42 -1.70
N ALA A 103 -4.99 4.68 -2.13
CA ALA A 103 -4.52 4.35 -3.47
C ALA A 103 -4.54 2.83 -3.72
N LEU A 104 -4.13 2.01 -2.73
CA LEU A 104 -4.22 0.55 -2.81
C LEU A 104 -5.68 0.08 -2.93
N ALA A 105 -6.60 0.65 -2.14
CA ALA A 105 -8.01 0.30 -2.20
C ALA A 105 -8.60 0.57 -3.59
N ALA A 106 -8.32 1.74 -4.17
CA ALA A 106 -8.71 2.07 -5.53
C ALA A 106 -8.08 1.10 -6.56
N TYR A 107 -6.80 0.78 -6.39
CA TYR A 107 -6.10 -0.20 -7.23
C TYR A 107 -6.78 -1.58 -7.17
N LEU A 108 -7.07 -2.10 -5.97
CA LEU A 108 -7.71 -3.42 -5.80
C LEU A 108 -9.08 -3.50 -6.48
N VAL A 109 -9.86 -2.43 -6.40
CA VAL A 109 -11.17 -2.33 -7.06
C VAL A 109 -11.00 -2.24 -8.58
N SER A 110 -10.14 -1.36 -9.08
CA SER A 110 -9.92 -1.14 -10.52
C SER A 110 -9.38 -2.36 -11.26
N HIS A 111 -8.63 -3.22 -10.55
CA HIS A 111 -8.08 -4.46 -11.13
C HIS A 111 -8.91 -5.71 -10.81
N ASN A 112 -10.12 -5.54 -10.26
CA ASN A 112 -10.99 -6.65 -9.85
C ASN A 112 -10.28 -7.67 -8.94
N ALA A 113 -9.33 -7.21 -8.13
CA ALA A 113 -8.57 -8.04 -7.20
C ALA A 113 -9.37 -8.42 -5.95
N VAL A 114 -10.53 -7.78 -5.75
CA VAL A 114 -11.52 -7.99 -4.68
C VAL A 114 -12.93 -8.03 -5.26
N THR A 115 -13.89 -8.52 -4.48
CA THR A 115 -15.31 -8.43 -4.85
C THR A 115 -15.76 -6.97 -4.80
N VAL A 116 -16.17 -6.43 -5.93
CA VAL A 116 -16.58 -5.03 -6.07
C VAL A 116 -18.06 -4.87 -5.76
N GLN A 117 -18.39 -3.85 -4.96
CA GLN A 117 -19.75 -3.43 -4.60
C GLN A 117 -19.89 -1.91 -4.80
N PRO A 118 -21.10 -1.34 -4.84
CA PRO A 118 -21.28 0.12 -4.93
C PRO A 118 -20.53 0.90 -3.86
N VAL A 119 -20.38 0.32 -2.65
CA VAL A 119 -19.46 0.76 -1.60
C VAL A 119 -18.64 -0.45 -1.17
N THR A 120 -17.37 -0.48 -1.52
CA THR A 120 -16.45 -1.57 -1.20
C THR A 120 -15.58 -1.19 -0.01
N VAL A 121 -15.71 -1.91 1.10
CA VAL A 121 -14.96 -1.66 2.35
C VAL A 121 -13.77 -2.60 2.41
N LEU A 122 -12.56 -2.03 2.54
CA LEU A 122 -11.30 -2.75 2.51
C LEU A 122 -10.40 -2.33 3.68
N PRO A 123 -10.41 -3.04 4.81
CA PRO A 123 -9.45 -2.82 5.88
C PRO A 123 -8.05 -3.28 5.44
N ILE A 124 -7.05 -2.41 5.58
CA ILE A 124 -5.65 -2.66 5.22
C ILE A 124 -4.80 -2.71 6.49
N GLU A 125 -4.13 -3.83 6.70
CA GLU A 125 -3.16 -3.98 7.78
C GLU A 125 -1.82 -3.36 7.39
N GLN A 126 -1.14 -2.69 8.33
CA GLN A 126 0.17 -2.10 8.11
C GLN A 126 0.97 -2.00 9.42
N GLY A 127 2.30 -1.80 9.32
CA GLY A 127 3.16 -1.46 10.44
C GLY A 127 3.64 -2.62 11.30
N HIS A 128 3.23 -3.85 11.01
CA HIS A 128 3.66 -5.02 11.78
C HIS A 128 5.17 -5.26 11.71
N ALA A 129 5.80 -5.02 10.56
CA ALA A 129 7.23 -5.23 10.38
C ALA A 129 8.10 -4.24 11.20
N VAL A 130 7.53 -3.12 11.61
CA VAL A 130 8.18 -2.09 12.44
C VAL A 130 7.60 -2.03 13.86
N ASN A 131 6.90 -3.09 14.31
CA ASN A 131 6.30 -3.21 15.64
C ASN A 131 5.31 -2.08 16.00
N ARG A 132 4.64 -1.51 15.00
CA ARG A 132 3.59 -0.49 15.15
C ARG A 132 2.34 -0.87 14.36
N PRO A 133 1.70 -2.01 14.68
CA PRO A 133 0.56 -2.51 13.91
C PRO A 133 -0.59 -1.53 13.93
N SER A 134 -1.21 -1.35 12.77
CA SER A 134 -2.40 -0.54 12.59
C SER A 134 -3.30 -1.16 11.54
N THR A 135 -4.59 -0.80 11.57
CA THR A 135 -5.56 -1.09 10.51
C THR A 135 -6.09 0.22 9.98
N ILE A 136 -5.93 0.43 8.67
CA ILE A 136 -6.48 1.57 7.96
C ILE A 136 -7.76 1.09 7.28
N TYR A 137 -8.90 1.68 7.65
CA TYR A 137 -10.18 1.37 7.03
C TYR A 137 -10.34 2.21 5.79
N THR A 138 -10.60 1.56 4.66
CA THR A 138 -10.83 2.25 3.39
C THR A 138 -12.21 1.89 2.83
N GLU A 139 -12.85 2.86 2.20
CA GLU A 139 -14.09 2.68 1.47
C GLU A 139 -13.92 3.23 0.06
N VAL A 140 -14.25 2.45 -0.94
CA VAL A 140 -14.27 2.86 -2.35
C VAL A 140 -15.71 2.91 -2.81
N HIS A 141 -16.16 4.09 -3.21
CA HIS A 141 -17.51 4.33 -3.72
C HIS A 141 -17.49 4.34 -5.25
N LEU A 142 -18.40 3.59 -5.85
CA LEU A 142 -18.58 3.50 -7.30
C LEU A 142 -19.95 4.02 -7.68
N ASP A 143 -20.00 4.72 -8.80
CA ASP A 143 -21.22 5.03 -9.52
C ASP A 143 -21.04 4.61 -10.97
N SER A 144 -21.99 3.84 -11.49
CA SER A 144 -21.97 3.33 -12.87
C SER A 144 -20.66 2.62 -13.27
N GLY A 145 -19.98 1.99 -12.30
CA GLY A 145 -18.70 1.28 -12.50
C GLY A 145 -17.45 2.16 -12.36
N GLU A 146 -17.61 3.46 -12.19
CA GLU A 146 -16.50 4.41 -12.01
C GLU A 146 -16.30 4.72 -10.53
N ILE A 147 -15.01 4.82 -10.10
CA ILE A 147 -14.68 5.25 -8.74
C ILE A 147 -14.93 6.75 -8.61
N THR A 148 -15.86 7.12 -7.74
CA THR A 148 -16.24 8.52 -7.51
C THR A 148 -15.65 9.09 -6.22
N ARG A 149 -15.34 8.22 -5.25
CA ARG A 149 -14.84 8.66 -3.94
C ARG A 149 -14.06 7.54 -3.27
N VAL A 150 -12.94 7.91 -2.59
CA VAL A 150 -12.21 7.03 -1.68
C VAL A 150 -12.15 7.70 -0.31
N VAL A 151 -12.54 6.97 0.73
CA VAL A 151 -12.52 7.43 2.11
C VAL A 151 -11.52 6.59 2.90
N MET A 152 -10.73 7.20 3.74
CA MET A 152 -9.80 6.53 4.65
C MET A 152 -10.04 6.97 6.09
N GLY A 153 -9.91 6.03 7.01
CA GLY A 153 -10.02 6.27 8.44
C GLY A 153 -9.18 5.30 9.25
N ALA A 154 -8.87 5.68 10.48
CA ALA A 154 -8.17 4.82 11.44
C ALA A 154 -8.72 5.05 12.84
N ARG A 155 -8.46 4.10 13.74
CA ARG A 155 -8.75 4.30 15.16
C ARG A 155 -7.74 5.29 15.73
N VAL A 156 -8.24 6.23 16.52
CA VAL A 156 -7.43 7.23 17.22
C VAL A 156 -7.58 7.08 18.72
N VAL A 157 -6.51 7.40 19.44
CA VAL A 157 -6.50 7.48 20.91
C VAL A 157 -6.10 8.90 21.30
N ARG A 158 -6.91 9.54 22.14
CA ARG A 158 -6.56 10.88 22.67
C ARG A 158 -5.42 10.73 23.68
N VAL A 159 -4.28 11.37 23.39
CA VAL A 159 -3.07 11.29 24.22
C VAL A 159 -2.74 12.61 24.92
N GLY A 160 -3.43 13.71 24.58
CA GLY A 160 -3.19 14.99 25.18
C GLY A 160 -4.18 16.05 24.71
N GLU A 161 -4.20 17.18 25.43
CA GLU A 161 -4.99 18.37 25.12
C GLU A 161 -4.15 19.60 25.47
N GLY A 162 -4.25 20.65 24.68
CA GLY A 162 -3.58 21.92 24.90
C GLY A 162 -4.34 23.08 24.29
N ARG A 163 -4.03 24.30 24.73
CA ARG A 163 -4.53 25.55 24.16
C ARG A 163 -3.38 26.29 23.49
N LEU A 164 -3.59 26.73 22.27
CA LEU A 164 -2.68 27.61 21.52
C LEU A 164 -3.30 28.99 21.50
N GLU A 165 -2.53 30.02 21.95
CA GLU A 165 -2.88 31.43 21.82
C GLU A 165 -2.02 31.98 20.68
N ILE A 166 -2.68 32.57 19.67
CA ILE A 166 -2.07 33.14 18.46
C ILE A 166 -2.22 34.67 18.56
#